data_bafcdde85ba56cc16368d5800e2a7d4d
#
_entry.id   bafcdde85ba56cc16368d5800e2a7d4d
#
_cell.length_a   1.000
_cell.length_b   1.000
_cell.length_c   1.000
_cell.angle_alpha   90.00
_cell.angle_beta   90.00
_cell.angle_gamma   90.00
#
_symmetry.space_group_name_H-M   'P 1'
#
loop_
_entity.id
_entity.type
_entity.pdbx_description
1 polymer ?
#
loop_
_entity_poly.entity_id
_entity_poly.type
_entity_poly.pdbx_seq_one_letter_code
_entity_poly.pdbx_strand_id
1 'polypeptide(L)'
;MLKTTTERVEFIGSTGEKIAGKLDKPIGPIRTYALYAHCFTCTKEFIGSRTICEALASHGIAVLRFDFTGLGSSGGDFGETNFLSNVQDLISASNFMEDELEAPSMLIGHSLGGAAVLSAAKHIDSAKVVISIAAPADADHVIHNFADHVEEIETNGSAKVKLGGRELTIGKQFLDDLRAQKVTEGLGDVRKAFLIMHSPTDDMVGIENAGRIFAAAKHPKSFVSLDEADHLLTKPEDAAYVAANINTWASRYLPRPEDKTQKWEGHVRVSETGASKFQNWVQAGPHGFMADEPKSYGGTETGPTPYNLLAAALGACTNMTLRNYASLKNIEIGQINVEVEYSKIHMEDCSECEQSNKGKIDQFERRIEIKGLRDAELEQKLLSIADRCPVHKTLENQAHIVTSTKKRT
;
A
#
# COMPACT_ATOMS: atom_id res chain seq x y z
N MET A 1 -5.30 -3.27 -7.20
CA MET A 1 -4.27 -3.15 -6.14
C MET A 1 -2.97 -2.72 -6.79
N LEU A 2 -2.25 -1.77 -6.18
CA LEU A 2 -0.94 -1.33 -6.66
C LEU A 2 0.10 -2.43 -6.41
N LYS A 3 1.14 -2.50 -7.24
CA LYS A 3 2.34 -3.28 -6.87
C LYS A 3 3.09 -2.55 -5.76
N THR A 4 3.88 -3.29 -4.99
CA THR A 4 4.58 -2.79 -3.82
C THR A 4 6.08 -3.00 -3.95
N THR A 5 6.84 -2.19 -3.24
CA THR A 5 8.28 -2.34 -3.05
C THR A 5 8.60 -2.18 -1.58
N THR A 6 9.70 -2.79 -1.14
CA THR A 6 10.16 -2.71 0.25
C THR A 6 11.58 -2.14 0.28
N GLU A 7 11.78 -1.08 1.04
CA GLU A 7 13.08 -0.43 1.25
C GLU A 7 13.56 -0.68 2.67
N ARG A 8 14.87 -0.85 2.85
CA ARG A 8 15.49 -0.88 4.18
C ARG A 8 15.68 0.55 4.66
N VAL A 9 15.33 0.78 5.91
CA VAL A 9 15.54 2.06 6.59
C VAL A 9 16.18 1.81 7.94
N GLU A 10 16.97 2.77 8.41
CA GLU A 10 17.57 2.77 9.73
C GLU A 10 17.34 4.14 10.37
N PHE A 11 17.05 4.16 11.65
CA PHE A 11 16.92 5.38 12.45
C PHE A 11 17.44 5.16 13.86
N ILE A 12 17.56 6.22 14.64
CA ILE A 12 18.03 6.14 16.03
C ILE A 12 16.81 5.96 16.95
N GLY A 13 16.83 4.90 17.75
CA GLY A 13 15.81 4.59 18.73
C GLY A 13 15.96 5.41 20.02
N SER A 14 15.08 5.12 20.98
CA SER A 14 14.99 5.83 22.26
C SER A 14 16.25 5.69 23.12
N THR A 15 16.97 4.62 22.97
CA THR A 15 18.21 4.31 23.72
C THR A 15 19.48 4.83 23.04
N GLY A 16 19.36 5.50 21.88
CA GLY A 16 20.49 5.92 21.07
C GLY A 16 21.03 4.83 20.14
N GLU A 17 20.45 3.65 20.18
CA GLU A 17 20.82 2.52 19.31
C GLU A 17 20.16 2.60 17.94
N LYS A 18 20.78 1.95 16.95
CA LYS A 18 20.21 1.86 15.61
C LYS A 18 19.01 0.91 15.58
N ILE A 19 17.91 1.40 15.11
CA ILE A 19 16.69 0.63 14.83
C ILE A 19 16.65 0.27 13.35
N ALA A 20 16.46 -1.02 13.07
CA ALA A 20 16.35 -1.56 11.72
C ALA A 20 14.88 -1.65 11.30
N GLY A 21 14.51 -0.92 10.26
CA GLY A 21 13.16 -0.89 9.69
C GLY A 21 13.07 -1.34 8.23
N LYS A 22 11.85 -1.53 7.80
CA LYS A 22 11.46 -1.72 6.40
C LYS A 22 10.26 -0.84 6.09
N LEU A 23 10.36 -0.11 5.01
CA LEU A 23 9.28 0.69 4.46
C LEU A 23 8.64 -0.07 3.28
N ASP A 24 7.46 -0.61 3.50
CA ASP A 24 6.63 -1.19 2.44
C ASP A 24 5.81 -0.06 1.82
N LYS A 25 6.00 0.20 0.53
CA LYS A 25 5.32 1.30 -0.16
C LYS A 25 4.72 0.88 -1.49
N PRO A 26 3.63 1.56 -1.95
CA PRO A 26 3.08 1.32 -3.27
C PRO A 26 4.07 1.76 -4.33
N ILE A 27 4.06 1.07 -5.46
CA ILE A 27 4.64 1.59 -6.69
C ILE A 27 3.57 2.51 -7.28
N GLY A 28 3.73 3.82 -7.08
CA GLY A 28 2.73 4.82 -7.43
C GLY A 28 2.51 5.84 -6.31
N PRO A 29 1.44 6.64 -6.36
CA PRO A 29 1.20 7.67 -5.37
C PRO A 29 0.94 7.08 -3.98
N ILE A 30 1.60 7.65 -2.97
CA ILE A 30 1.37 7.33 -1.57
C ILE A 30 0.21 8.20 -1.07
N ARG A 31 -0.87 7.55 -0.62
CA ARG A 31 -2.02 8.22 -0.03
C ARG A 31 -1.72 8.73 1.37
N THR A 32 -1.07 7.90 2.17
CA THR A 32 -0.72 8.20 3.55
C THR A 32 0.35 7.23 4.06
N TYR A 33 0.89 7.54 5.24
CA TYR A 33 1.88 6.72 5.92
C TYR A 33 1.30 6.09 7.19
N ALA A 34 1.75 4.87 7.49
CA ALA A 34 1.42 4.11 8.69
C ALA A 34 2.68 3.63 9.39
N LEU A 35 2.62 3.52 10.71
CA LEU A 35 3.63 2.91 11.55
C LEU A 35 3.09 1.61 12.12
N TYR A 36 3.84 0.51 11.99
CA TYR A 36 3.45 -0.82 12.44
C TYR A 36 4.37 -1.36 13.53
N ALA A 37 3.78 -1.77 14.65
CA ALA A 37 4.44 -2.40 15.79
C ALA A 37 4.12 -3.90 15.85
N HIS A 38 5.16 -4.74 15.82
CA HIS A 38 5.03 -6.19 15.89
C HIS A 38 4.78 -6.72 17.32
N CYS A 39 4.40 -8.00 17.43
CA CYS A 39 4.17 -8.68 18.70
C CYS A 39 5.44 -8.86 19.53
N PHE A 40 5.24 -9.21 20.84
CA PHE A 40 6.34 -9.53 21.76
C PHE A 40 7.20 -10.68 21.20
N THR A 41 8.51 -10.50 21.22
CA THR A 41 9.51 -11.46 20.69
C THR A 41 9.42 -11.76 19.19
N CYS A 42 8.50 -11.16 18.45
CA CYS A 42 8.47 -11.21 17.00
C CYS A 42 9.58 -10.33 16.38
N THR A 43 9.54 -10.20 15.07
CA THR A 43 10.36 -9.25 14.31
C THR A 43 9.52 -8.66 13.19
N LYS A 44 10.01 -7.58 12.57
CA LYS A 44 9.42 -7.01 11.35
C LYS A 44 9.28 -8.01 10.19
N GLU A 45 10.01 -9.15 10.24
CA GLU A 45 9.96 -10.19 9.20
C GLU A 45 8.87 -11.25 9.46
N PHE A 46 8.16 -11.15 10.58
CA PHE A 46 7.10 -12.10 10.89
C PHE A 46 6.02 -12.10 9.80
N ILE A 47 5.56 -13.30 9.41
CA ILE A 47 4.72 -13.48 8.21
C ILE A 47 3.42 -12.67 8.26
N GLY A 48 2.70 -12.69 9.39
CA GLY A 48 1.47 -11.91 9.56
C GLY A 48 1.70 -10.41 9.42
N SER A 49 2.74 -9.87 10.10
CA SER A 49 3.13 -8.46 10.02
C SER A 49 3.48 -8.04 8.59
N ARG A 50 4.30 -8.84 7.91
CA ARG A 50 4.70 -8.59 6.53
C ARG A 50 3.50 -8.59 5.58
N THR A 51 2.66 -9.60 5.66
CA THR A 51 1.47 -9.72 4.80
C THR A 51 0.52 -8.54 4.98
N ILE A 52 0.27 -8.12 6.23
CA ILE A 52 -0.56 -6.94 6.51
C ILE A 52 0.06 -5.68 5.89
N CYS A 53 1.36 -5.43 6.11
CA CYS A 53 2.04 -4.23 5.64
C CYS A 53 2.10 -4.16 4.11
N GLU A 54 2.46 -5.27 3.43
CA GLU A 54 2.47 -5.36 1.96
C GLU A 54 1.06 -5.17 1.37
N ALA A 55 0.04 -5.75 1.99
CA ALA A 55 -1.35 -5.58 1.56
C ALA A 55 -1.82 -4.13 1.71
N LEU A 56 -1.51 -3.45 2.82
CA LEU A 56 -1.81 -2.04 3.01
C LEU A 56 -1.05 -1.16 2.00
N ALA A 57 0.21 -1.48 1.72
CA ALA A 57 0.98 -0.80 0.68
C ALA A 57 0.31 -0.93 -0.69
N SER A 58 -0.25 -2.10 -1.04
CA SER A 58 -0.99 -2.28 -2.29
C SER A 58 -2.25 -1.40 -2.40
N HIS A 59 -2.75 -0.88 -1.29
CA HIS A 59 -3.85 0.08 -1.20
C HIS A 59 -3.40 1.55 -1.11
N GLY A 60 -2.11 1.81 -1.34
CA GLY A 60 -1.58 3.18 -1.35
C GLY A 60 -1.14 3.69 0.02
N ILE A 61 -1.03 2.84 1.04
CA ILE A 61 -0.59 3.19 2.39
C ILE A 61 0.85 2.73 2.57
N ALA A 62 1.81 3.66 2.63
CA ALA A 62 3.20 3.31 2.92
C ALA A 62 3.32 2.94 4.41
N VAL A 63 3.89 1.77 4.71
CA VAL A 63 3.96 1.25 6.09
C VAL A 63 5.39 1.05 6.52
N LEU A 64 5.81 1.78 7.55
CA LEU A 64 7.07 1.52 8.24
C LEU A 64 6.84 0.44 9.31
N ARG A 65 7.53 -0.68 9.18
CA ARG A 65 7.66 -1.72 10.21
C ARG A 65 9.11 -1.84 10.63
N PHE A 66 9.37 -2.00 11.92
CA PHE A 66 10.72 -2.03 12.45
C PHE A 66 10.85 -3.06 13.58
N ASP A 67 12.07 -3.46 13.91
CA ASP A 67 12.37 -4.26 15.09
C ASP A 67 12.60 -3.34 16.28
N PHE A 68 11.95 -3.57 17.41
CA PHE A 68 12.22 -2.84 18.65
C PHE A 68 13.67 -3.02 19.11
N THR A 69 14.17 -2.10 19.94
CA THR A 69 15.52 -2.18 20.54
C THR A 69 15.80 -3.57 21.11
N GLY A 70 16.96 -4.14 20.77
CA GLY A 70 17.39 -5.48 21.21
C GLY A 70 16.70 -6.66 20.51
N LEU A 71 15.82 -6.41 19.52
CA LEU A 71 15.15 -7.46 18.74
C LEU A 71 15.58 -7.45 17.27
N GLY A 72 15.48 -8.61 16.63
CA GLY A 72 15.69 -8.79 15.20
C GLY A 72 17.04 -8.31 14.71
N SER A 73 17.03 -7.23 13.90
CA SER A 73 18.24 -6.61 13.34
C SER A 73 18.54 -5.24 13.97
N SER A 74 17.76 -4.81 14.95
CA SER A 74 18.01 -3.59 15.71
C SER A 74 19.14 -3.78 16.71
N GLY A 75 19.85 -2.70 17.02
CA GLY A 75 20.91 -2.66 18.04
C GLY A 75 20.33 -2.69 19.46
N GLY A 76 21.27 -2.70 20.43
CA GLY A 76 20.95 -2.73 21.85
C GLY A 76 20.77 -4.14 22.41
N ASP A 77 20.56 -4.21 23.73
CA ASP A 77 20.28 -5.45 24.46
C ASP A 77 18.83 -5.43 24.94
N PHE A 78 18.07 -6.46 24.58
CA PHE A 78 16.67 -6.61 25.02
C PHE A 78 16.57 -6.66 26.56
N GLY A 79 17.58 -7.20 27.23
CA GLY A 79 17.66 -7.25 28.69
C GLY A 79 17.68 -5.88 29.37
N GLU A 80 18.09 -4.84 28.66
CA GLU A 80 18.09 -3.44 29.13
C GLU A 80 16.82 -2.68 28.80
N THR A 81 15.88 -3.29 28.03
CA THR A 81 14.64 -2.63 27.60
C THR A 81 13.51 -2.80 28.61
N ASN A 82 12.41 -2.07 28.39
CA ASN A 82 11.15 -2.19 29.09
C ASN A 82 9.97 -1.83 28.16
N PHE A 83 8.73 -1.92 28.62
CA PHE A 83 7.57 -1.56 27.81
C PHE A 83 7.57 -0.08 27.41
N LEU A 84 7.99 0.79 28.33
CA LEU A 84 8.06 2.24 28.06
C LEU A 84 9.11 2.52 26.98
N SER A 85 10.25 1.84 26.96
CA SER A 85 11.23 2.00 25.87
C SER A 85 10.67 1.58 24.50
N ASN A 86 9.79 0.56 24.45
CA ASN A 86 9.10 0.21 23.20
C ASN A 86 8.14 1.31 22.75
N VAL A 87 7.44 1.97 23.68
CA VAL A 87 6.62 3.16 23.39
C VAL A 87 7.48 4.31 22.86
N GLN A 88 8.65 4.52 23.46
CA GLN A 88 9.59 5.56 23.00
C GLN A 88 10.21 5.25 21.63
N ASP A 89 10.47 3.97 21.32
CA ASP A 89 10.93 3.56 19.97
C ASP A 89 9.87 3.88 18.91
N LEU A 90 8.57 3.71 19.21
CA LEU A 90 7.48 4.13 18.32
C LEU A 90 7.45 5.64 18.10
N ILE A 91 7.70 6.44 19.15
CA ILE A 91 7.79 7.89 19.03
C ILE A 91 9.00 8.28 18.17
N SER A 92 10.16 7.65 18.40
CA SER A 92 11.36 7.86 17.58
C SER A 92 11.14 7.49 16.11
N ALA A 93 10.44 6.37 15.84
CA ALA A 93 10.06 5.99 14.49
C ALA A 93 9.11 7.02 13.83
N SER A 94 8.17 7.57 14.60
CA SER A 94 7.27 8.61 14.12
C SER A 94 8.02 9.91 13.78
N ASN A 95 8.97 10.32 14.60
CA ASN A 95 9.82 11.50 14.35
C ASN A 95 10.70 11.29 13.11
N PHE A 96 11.33 10.12 12.97
CA PHE A 96 12.06 9.76 11.76
C PHE A 96 11.18 9.85 10.50
N MET A 97 9.94 9.37 10.58
CA MET A 97 9.01 9.47 9.45
C MET A 97 8.65 10.92 9.14
N GLU A 98 8.48 11.79 10.14
CA GLU A 98 8.19 13.21 9.96
C GLU A 98 9.35 13.93 9.29
N ASP A 99 10.59 13.63 9.69
CA ASP A 99 11.79 14.30 9.21
C ASP A 99 12.21 13.83 7.80
N GLU A 100 12.11 12.53 7.51
CA GLU A 100 12.68 11.93 6.28
C GLU A 100 11.61 11.52 5.24
N LEU A 101 10.34 11.42 5.63
CA LEU A 101 9.24 10.92 4.79
C LEU A 101 8.01 11.82 4.89
N GLU A 102 7.01 11.37 5.62
CA GLU A 102 5.79 12.08 6.02
C GLU A 102 5.31 11.46 7.34
N ALA A 103 4.94 12.30 8.30
CA ALA A 103 4.45 11.86 9.60
C ALA A 103 3.31 10.83 9.49
N PRO A 104 3.32 9.76 10.32
CA PRO A 104 2.34 8.68 10.19
C PRO A 104 0.94 9.17 10.60
N SER A 105 -0.04 8.97 9.75
CA SER A 105 -1.45 9.23 10.07
C SER A 105 -2.16 8.02 10.66
N MET A 106 -1.49 6.87 10.68
CA MET A 106 -2.03 5.60 11.16
C MET A 106 -1.00 4.88 12.03
N LEU A 107 -1.43 4.42 13.20
CA LEU A 107 -0.68 3.53 14.09
C LEU A 107 -1.36 2.17 14.10
N ILE A 108 -0.59 1.12 13.86
CA ILE A 108 -1.06 -0.27 13.83
C ILE A 108 -0.17 -1.08 14.76
N GLY A 109 -0.76 -1.84 15.67
CA GLY A 109 0.02 -2.70 16.54
C GLY A 109 -0.64 -4.05 16.75
N HIS A 110 0.19 -5.08 16.80
CA HIS A 110 -0.22 -6.46 17.02
C HIS A 110 0.26 -6.95 18.39
N SER A 111 -0.63 -7.55 19.16
CA SER A 111 -0.34 -8.12 20.48
C SER A 111 0.27 -7.04 21.41
N LEU A 112 1.44 -7.26 22.03
CA LEU A 112 2.13 -6.25 22.84
C LEU A 112 2.43 -4.97 22.04
N GLY A 113 2.74 -5.08 20.74
CA GLY A 113 2.84 -3.91 19.85
C GLY A 113 1.53 -3.13 19.76
N GLY A 114 0.37 -3.82 19.89
CA GLY A 114 -0.94 -3.19 19.99
C GLY A 114 -1.10 -2.37 21.28
N ALA A 115 -0.67 -2.91 22.41
CA ALA A 115 -0.62 -2.18 23.68
C ALA A 115 0.32 -0.95 23.58
N ALA A 116 1.48 -1.13 22.93
CA ALA A 116 2.46 -0.05 22.75
C ALA A 116 1.91 1.09 21.87
N VAL A 117 1.23 0.81 20.75
CA VAL A 117 0.62 1.87 19.91
C VAL A 117 -0.53 2.58 20.61
N LEU A 118 -1.33 1.88 21.43
CA LEU A 118 -2.36 2.50 22.25
C LEU A 118 -1.75 3.49 23.23
N SER A 119 -0.65 3.11 23.90
CA SER A 119 0.09 3.97 24.83
C SER A 119 0.81 5.12 24.12
N ALA A 120 1.39 4.90 22.94
CA ALA A 120 2.07 5.91 22.13
C ALA A 120 1.10 6.92 21.49
N ALA A 121 -0.17 6.55 21.32
CA ALA A 121 -1.15 7.34 20.57
C ALA A 121 -1.33 8.79 21.09
N LYS A 122 -1.17 9.02 22.38
CA LYS A 122 -1.26 10.35 22.98
C LYS A 122 -0.06 11.26 22.67
N HIS A 123 1.05 10.69 22.20
CA HIS A 123 2.32 11.40 21.93
C HIS A 123 2.59 11.59 20.43
N ILE A 124 1.79 11.00 19.54
CA ILE A 124 1.97 11.08 18.08
C ILE A 124 0.77 11.83 17.49
N ASP A 125 0.85 13.16 17.46
CA ASP A 125 -0.27 14.03 17.08
C ASP A 125 -0.72 13.88 15.63
N SER A 126 0.19 13.51 14.74
CA SER A 126 -0.09 13.28 13.32
C SER A 126 -1.07 12.11 13.08
N ALA A 127 -1.08 11.11 13.95
CA ALA A 127 -1.96 9.95 13.84
C ALA A 127 -3.43 10.36 13.96
N LYS A 128 -4.24 9.91 12.99
CA LYS A 128 -5.70 10.09 12.96
C LYS A 128 -6.43 8.84 13.41
N VAL A 129 -5.82 7.68 13.15
CA VAL A 129 -6.39 6.38 13.49
C VAL A 129 -5.37 5.51 14.23
N VAL A 130 -5.87 4.70 15.17
CA VAL A 130 -5.09 3.73 15.94
C VAL A 130 -5.76 2.39 15.83
N ILE A 131 -5.02 1.38 15.43
CA ILE A 131 -5.50 0.02 15.20
C ILE A 131 -4.76 -0.92 16.16
N SER A 132 -5.51 -1.63 16.98
CA SER A 132 -4.99 -2.70 17.83
C SER A 132 -5.48 -4.06 17.32
N ILE A 133 -4.58 -5.01 17.16
CA ILE A 133 -4.87 -6.36 16.68
C ILE A 133 -4.43 -7.32 17.79
N ALA A 134 -5.35 -8.12 18.32
CA ALA A 134 -5.10 -9.11 19.38
C ALA A 134 -4.32 -8.51 20.58
N ALA A 135 -4.61 -7.24 20.93
CA ALA A 135 -3.85 -6.52 21.94
C ALA A 135 -4.34 -6.79 23.35
N PRO A 136 -3.44 -6.91 24.35
CA PRO A 136 -3.83 -6.93 25.75
C PRO A 136 -4.22 -5.52 26.23
N ALA A 137 -5.18 -5.45 27.13
CA ALA A 137 -5.65 -4.20 27.76
C ALA A 137 -4.71 -3.70 28.86
N ASP A 138 -3.86 -4.53 29.40
CA ASP A 138 -2.77 -4.23 30.32
C ASP A 138 -1.48 -4.88 29.83
N ALA A 139 -0.36 -4.20 29.99
CA ALA A 139 0.94 -4.71 29.52
C ALA A 139 1.42 -5.94 30.32
N ASP A 140 0.98 -6.10 31.57
CA ASP A 140 1.34 -7.20 32.46
C ASP A 140 0.86 -8.57 31.97
N HIS A 141 -0.11 -8.62 31.06
CA HIS A 141 -0.56 -9.86 30.42
C HIS A 141 0.61 -10.68 29.81
N VAL A 142 1.64 -10.02 29.30
CA VAL A 142 2.83 -10.66 28.73
C VAL A 142 3.59 -11.50 29.74
N ILE A 143 3.48 -11.21 31.05
CA ILE A 143 4.16 -11.95 32.13
C ILE A 143 3.78 -13.43 32.11
N HIS A 144 2.58 -13.78 31.66
CA HIS A 144 2.14 -15.18 31.52
C HIS A 144 3.07 -16.00 30.61
N ASN A 145 3.71 -15.38 29.63
CA ASN A 145 4.62 -16.07 28.71
C ASN A 145 5.93 -16.51 29.36
N PHE A 146 6.25 -16.00 30.55
CA PHE A 146 7.47 -16.34 31.31
C PHE A 146 7.20 -16.43 32.82
N ALA A 147 5.98 -16.83 33.21
CA ALA A 147 5.56 -16.90 34.58
C ALA A 147 6.50 -17.75 35.45
N ASP A 148 7.01 -18.88 34.94
CA ASP A 148 7.94 -19.78 35.64
C ASP A 148 9.29 -19.14 36.01
N HIS A 149 9.63 -18.00 35.37
CA HIS A 149 10.90 -17.29 35.60
C HIS A 149 10.71 -16.02 36.43
N VAL A 150 9.51 -15.65 36.84
CA VAL A 150 9.22 -14.41 37.58
C VAL A 150 9.99 -14.35 38.89
N GLU A 151 9.99 -15.46 39.69
CA GLU A 151 10.71 -15.53 40.97
C GLU A 151 12.23 -15.37 40.76
N GLU A 152 12.77 -15.99 39.71
CA GLU A 152 14.19 -15.84 39.34
C GLU A 152 14.53 -14.40 38.98
N ILE A 153 13.69 -13.73 38.16
CA ILE A 153 13.86 -12.34 37.76
C ILE A 153 13.83 -11.40 38.98
N GLU A 154 12.88 -11.62 39.89
CA GLU A 154 12.74 -10.81 41.10
C GLU A 154 13.95 -10.96 42.04
N THR A 155 14.48 -12.17 42.16
CA THR A 155 15.58 -12.50 43.07
C THR A 155 16.94 -12.11 42.49
N ASN A 156 17.20 -12.44 41.22
CA ASN A 156 18.51 -12.29 40.59
C ASN A 156 18.64 -11.03 39.74
N GLY A 157 17.57 -10.24 39.57
CA GLY A 157 17.52 -9.05 38.72
C GLY A 157 17.24 -9.34 37.26
N SER A 158 17.46 -10.58 36.78
CA SER A 158 17.14 -11.02 35.44
C SER A 158 17.09 -12.54 35.34
N ALA A 159 16.44 -13.05 34.27
CA ALA A 159 16.50 -14.47 33.90
C ALA A 159 16.58 -14.63 32.38
N LYS A 160 17.18 -15.76 31.94
CA LYS A 160 17.15 -16.16 30.54
C LYS A 160 15.90 -17.00 30.28
N VAL A 161 15.08 -16.49 29.37
CA VAL A 161 13.79 -17.08 29.04
C VAL A 161 13.76 -17.49 27.57
N LYS A 162 13.26 -18.68 27.30
CA LYS A 162 13.10 -19.16 25.93
C LYS A 162 11.73 -18.78 25.41
N LEU A 163 11.65 -17.79 24.52
CA LEU A 163 10.43 -17.24 23.95
C LEU A 163 10.49 -17.26 22.42
N GLY A 164 9.45 -17.76 21.77
CA GLY A 164 9.37 -17.81 20.32
C GLY A 164 10.58 -18.53 19.66
N GLY A 165 11.16 -19.54 20.34
CA GLY A 165 12.32 -20.29 19.87
C GLY A 165 13.66 -19.57 20.05
N ARG A 166 13.70 -18.40 20.70
CA ARG A 166 14.91 -17.61 21.02
C ARG A 166 15.13 -17.56 22.53
N GLU A 167 16.38 -17.48 22.94
CA GLU A 167 16.75 -17.19 24.33
C GLU A 167 16.89 -15.67 24.47
N LEU A 168 16.10 -15.07 25.36
CA LEU A 168 16.12 -13.65 25.66
C LEU A 168 16.37 -13.44 27.14
N THR A 169 17.13 -12.43 27.51
CA THR A 169 17.28 -12.01 28.90
C THR A 169 16.13 -11.07 29.23
N ILE A 170 15.36 -11.38 30.28
CA ILE A 170 14.30 -10.51 30.81
C ILE A 170 14.83 -9.89 32.10
N GLY A 171 14.99 -8.57 32.10
CA GLY A 171 15.40 -7.82 33.28
C GLY A 171 14.23 -7.52 34.23
N LYS A 172 14.53 -7.30 35.50
CA LYS A 172 13.53 -6.93 36.52
C LYS A 172 12.83 -5.63 36.18
N GLN A 173 13.53 -4.67 35.56
CA GLN A 173 12.95 -3.40 35.12
C GLN A 173 11.85 -3.61 34.09
N PHE A 174 11.94 -4.64 33.21
CA PHE A 174 10.89 -4.97 32.26
C PHE A 174 9.64 -5.50 32.98
N LEU A 175 9.82 -6.39 33.95
CA LEU A 175 8.74 -6.94 34.78
C LEU A 175 8.02 -5.85 35.60
N ASP A 176 8.79 -4.98 36.25
CA ASP A 176 8.27 -3.89 37.08
C ASP A 176 7.50 -2.87 36.22
N ASP A 177 8.01 -2.54 35.03
CA ASP A 177 7.36 -1.61 34.10
C ASP A 177 6.06 -2.21 33.52
N LEU A 178 6.05 -3.48 33.11
CA LEU A 178 4.83 -4.16 32.65
C LEU A 178 3.70 -4.07 33.68
N ARG A 179 4.02 -4.25 34.99
CA ARG A 179 3.07 -4.17 36.08
C ARG A 179 2.56 -2.73 36.33
N ALA A 180 3.41 -1.74 36.07
CA ALA A 180 3.10 -0.33 36.29
C ALA A 180 2.24 0.27 35.17
N GLN A 181 2.39 -0.22 33.93
CA GLN A 181 1.74 0.37 32.77
C GLN A 181 0.28 -0.02 32.63
N LYS A 182 -0.58 0.97 32.61
CA LYS A 182 -2.03 0.83 32.39
C LYS A 182 -2.39 1.33 31.00
N VAL A 183 -2.41 0.42 30.03
CA VAL A 183 -2.61 0.72 28.60
C VAL A 183 -3.94 1.43 28.34
N THR A 184 -4.99 1.08 29.10
CA THR A 184 -6.32 1.66 28.94
C THR A 184 -6.49 3.01 29.64
N GLU A 185 -5.57 3.38 30.57
CA GLU A 185 -5.64 4.64 31.30
C GLU A 185 -5.34 5.83 30.36
N GLY A 186 -6.21 6.84 30.41
CA GLY A 186 -6.11 8.02 29.55
C GLY A 186 -6.51 7.81 28.09
N LEU A 187 -6.86 6.58 27.68
CA LEU A 187 -7.26 6.29 26.30
C LEU A 187 -8.52 7.08 25.89
N GLY A 188 -9.38 7.40 26.85
CA GLY A 188 -10.55 8.25 26.66
C GLY A 188 -10.23 9.72 26.31
N ASP A 189 -9.01 10.20 26.54
CA ASP A 189 -8.60 11.57 26.24
C ASP A 189 -7.90 11.68 24.88
N VAL A 190 -7.56 10.55 24.29
CA VAL A 190 -6.94 10.47 22.96
C VAL A 190 -8.00 10.72 21.88
N ARG A 191 -7.92 11.88 21.21
CA ARG A 191 -8.88 12.30 20.16
C ARG A 191 -8.56 11.70 18.79
N LYS A 192 -8.60 10.37 18.70
CA LYS A 192 -8.33 9.61 17.47
C LYS A 192 -9.42 8.58 17.24
N ALA A 193 -9.52 8.07 16.02
CA ALA A 193 -10.42 6.96 15.72
C ALA A 193 -9.74 5.62 16.07
N PHE A 194 -10.45 4.72 16.74
CA PHE A 194 -9.93 3.43 17.19
C PHE A 194 -10.58 2.27 16.45
N LEU A 195 -9.77 1.36 15.92
CA LEU A 195 -10.21 0.06 15.43
C LEU A 195 -9.58 -1.03 16.30
N ILE A 196 -10.42 -1.81 16.94
CA ILE A 196 -10.02 -2.95 17.76
C ILE A 196 -10.38 -4.21 17.00
N MET A 197 -9.38 -5.06 16.74
CA MET A 197 -9.53 -6.31 16.00
C MET A 197 -9.06 -7.46 16.88
N HIS A 198 -9.90 -8.48 17.08
CA HIS A 198 -9.56 -9.58 17.99
C HIS A 198 -10.33 -10.86 17.62
N SER A 199 -9.68 -12.00 17.77
CA SER A 199 -10.31 -13.30 17.62
C SER A 199 -11.00 -13.73 18.91
N PRO A 200 -12.24 -14.24 18.88
CA PRO A 200 -12.89 -14.80 20.06
C PRO A 200 -12.26 -16.11 20.53
N THR A 201 -11.46 -16.74 19.68
CA THR A 201 -10.76 -18.00 19.96
C THR A 201 -9.27 -17.82 20.22
N ASP A 202 -8.82 -16.57 20.43
CA ASP A 202 -7.43 -16.26 20.78
C ASP A 202 -7.08 -16.91 22.14
N ASP A 203 -6.14 -17.84 22.12
CA ASP A 203 -5.70 -18.62 23.29
C ASP A 203 -4.53 -17.96 24.04
N MET A 204 -3.93 -16.91 23.47
CA MET A 204 -2.83 -16.17 24.08
C MET A 204 -3.32 -14.90 24.79
N VAL A 205 -4.19 -14.12 24.14
CA VAL A 205 -4.79 -12.90 24.69
C VAL A 205 -6.30 -13.02 24.57
N GLY A 206 -6.98 -13.25 25.67
CA GLY A 206 -8.44 -13.47 25.68
C GLY A 206 -9.22 -12.27 25.15
N ILE A 207 -10.36 -12.54 24.52
CA ILE A 207 -11.22 -11.55 23.86
C ILE A 207 -11.72 -10.43 24.80
N GLU A 208 -11.78 -10.68 26.11
CA GLU A 208 -12.16 -9.68 27.12
C GLU A 208 -11.25 -8.45 27.10
N ASN A 209 -9.98 -8.59 26.67
CA ASN A 209 -9.06 -7.47 26.49
C ASN A 209 -9.56 -6.48 25.45
N ALA A 210 -10.08 -6.97 24.32
CA ALA A 210 -10.70 -6.12 23.32
C ALA A 210 -11.90 -5.35 23.87
N GLY A 211 -12.73 -6.00 24.69
CA GLY A 211 -13.86 -5.37 25.39
C GLY A 211 -13.42 -4.24 26.32
N ARG A 212 -12.34 -4.42 27.08
CA ARG A 212 -11.75 -3.42 28.00
C ARG A 212 -11.17 -2.24 27.23
N ILE A 213 -10.40 -2.48 26.16
CA ILE A 213 -9.87 -1.42 25.28
C ILE A 213 -11.03 -0.65 24.65
N PHE A 214 -12.03 -1.37 24.12
CA PHE A 214 -13.20 -0.75 23.50
C PHE A 214 -13.97 0.11 24.50
N ALA A 215 -14.16 -0.33 25.74
CA ALA A 215 -14.84 0.45 26.78
C ALA A 215 -14.07 1.74 27.12
N ALA A 216 -12.75 1.67 27.24
CA ALA A 216 -11.89 2.79 27.60
C ALA A 216 -11.77 3.86 26.49
N ALA A 217 -11.75 3.46 25.22
CA ALA A 217 -11.68 4.38 24.09
C ALA A 217 -13.00 5.15 23.91
N LYS A 218 -12.92 6.43 23.49
CA LYS A 218 -14.07 7.23 23.06
C LYS A 218 -14.32 7.08 21.55
N HIS A 219 -15.54 7.44 21.14
CA HIS A 219 -15.87 7.51 19.71
C HIS A 219 -15.06 8.59 18.97
N PRO A 220 -14.72 8.33 17.68
CA PRO A 220 -15.13 7.17 16.88
C PRO A 220 -14.32 5.92 17.21
N LYS A 221 -15.00 4.80 17.43
CA LYS A 221 -14.39 3.50 17.68
C LYS A 221 -15.20 2.39 17.03
N SER A 222 -14.54 1.32 16.60
CA SER A 222 -15.16 0.13 16.03
C SER A 222 -14.45 -1.14 16.51
N PHE A 223 -15.21 -2.25 16.54
CA PHE A 223 -14.67 -3.57 16.80
C PHE A 223 -14.90 -4.45 15.57
N VAL A 224 -13.92 -5.28 15.24
CA VAL A 224 -14.01 -6.31 14.21
C VAL A 224 -13.57 -7.64 14.81
N SER A 225 -14.47 -8.62 14.77
CA SER A 225 -14.14 -9.99 15.13
C SER A 225 -13.28 -10.63 14.03
N LEU A 226 -12.21 -11.31 14.45
CA LEU A 226 -11.34 -12.07 13.54
C LEU A 226 -11.71 -13.57 13.53
N ASP A 227 -12.89 -13.89 14.07
CA ASP A 227 -13.50 -15.22 14.14
C ASP A 227 -12.51 -16.34 14.55
N GLU A 228 -12.05 -17.18 13.61
CA GLU A 228 -11.17 -18.33 13.88
C GLU A 228 -9.68 -18.03 13.67
N ALA A 229 -9.29 -16.78 13.54
CA ALA A 229 -7.88 -16.42 13.38
C ALA A 229 -7.08 -16.76 14.64
N ASP A 230 -5.89 -17.33 14.45
CA ASP A 230 -4.95 -17.54 15.55
C ASP A 230 -4.32 -16.21 16.00
N HIS A 231 -3.78 -16.19 17.23
CA HIS A 231 -3.18 -14.98 17.82
C HIS A 231 -2.15 -14.32 16.89
N LEU A 232 -1.35 -15.12 16.20
CA LEU A 232 -0.23 -14.65 15.38
C LEU A 232 -0.60 -14.35 13.93
N LEU A 233 -1.84 -14.61 13.51
CA LEU A 233 -2.29 -14.45 12.11
C LEU A 233 -1.39 -15.23 11.15
N THR A 234 -1.14 -16.49 11.46
CA THR A 234 -0.22 -17.34 10.67
C THR A 234 -0.78 -17.69 9.30
N LYS A 235 -2.11 -17.71 9.14
CA LYS A 235 -2.75 -17.94 7.86
C LYS A 235 -2.75 -16.65 7.03
N PRO A 236 -2.24 -16.69 5.77
CA PRO A 236 -2.20 -15.51 4.91
C PRO A 236 -3.56 -14.86 4.66
N GLU A 237 -4.64 -15.66 4.61
CA GLU A 237 -6.00 -15.18 4.43
C GLU A 237 -6.49 -14.31 5.60
N ASP A 238 -6.14 -14.66 6.84
CA ASP A 238 -6.49 -13.88 8.04
C ASP A 238 -5.77 -12.53 8.03
N ALA A 239 -4.47 -12.52 7.71
CA ALA A 239 -3.68 -11.30 7.57
C ALA A 239 -4.19 -10.40 6.44
N ALA A 240 -4.61 -10.98 5.31
CA ALA A 240 -5.23 -10.26 4.19
C ALA A 240 -6.58 -9.66 4.59
N TYR A 241 -7.41 -10.40 5.32
CA TYR A 241 -8.68 -9.93 5.87
C TYR A 241 -8.49 -8.75 6.82
N VAL A 242 -7.53 -8.84 7.73
CA VAL A 242 -7.14 -7.73 8.61
C VAL A 242 -6.78 -6.49 7.81
N ALA A 243 -5.90 -6.61 6.82
CA ALA A 243 -5.46 -5.47 6.00
C ALA A 243 -6.62 -4.84 5.21
N ALA A 244 -7.52 -5.65 4.64
CA ALA A 244 -8.69 -5.18 3.91
C ALA A 244 -9.65 -4.38 4.80
N ASN A 245 -9.91 -4.89 6.02
CA ASN A 245 -10.75 -4.19 7.00
C ASN A 245 -10.10 -2.88 7.44
N ILE A 246 -8.80 -2.87 7.75
CA ILE A 246 -8.06 -1.65 8.11
C ILE A 246 -8.18 -0.62 7.00
N ASN A 247 -7.87 -0.98 5.75
CA ASN A 247 -7.94 -0.06 4.62
C ASN A 247 -9.35 0.53 4.43
N THR A 248 -10.38 -0.32 4.46
CA THR A 248 -11.77 0.10 4.26
C THR A 248 -12.24 1.02 5.39
N TRP A 249 -12.03 0.62 6.63
CA TRP A 249 -12.46 1.37 7.81
C TRP A 249 -11.70 2.70 7.94
N ALA A 250 -10.38 2.68 7.79
CA ALA A 250 -9.53 3.86 7.93
C ALA A 250 -9.78 4.90 6.83
N SER A 251 -10.27 4.49 5.65
CA SER A 251 -10.56 5.39 4.53
C SER A 251 -11.49 6.56 4.89
N ARG A 252 -12.31 6.40 5.92
CA ARG A 252 -13.20 7.44 6.44
C ARG A 252 -12.46 8.58 7.13
N TYR A 253 -11.28 8.31 7.68
CA TYR A 253 -10.53 9.23 8.55
C TYR A 253 -9.25 9.73 7.90
N LEU A 254 -8.84 9.12 6.82
CA LEU A 254 -7.61 9.42 6.09
C LEU A 254 -7.90 10.27 4.85
N PRO A 255 -6.90 11.01 4.34
CA PRO A 255 -7.04 11.73 3.08
C PRO A 255 -7.49 10.80 1.95
N ARG A 256 -8.39 11.28 1.11
CA ARG A 256 -8.75 10.57 -0.11
C ARG A 256 -7.61 10.69 -1.12
N PRO A 257 -7.43 9.71 -2.02
CA PRO A 257 -6.45 9.82 -3.09
C PRO A 257 -6.59 11.13 -3.89
N GLU A 258 -7.82 11.58 -4.09
CA GLU A 258 -8.15 12.80 -4.82
C GLU A 258 -7.69 14.08 -4.09
N ASP A 259 -7.60 14.07 -2.76
CA ASP A 259 -7.22 15.24 -1.96
C ASP A 259 -5.71 15.57 -2.09
N LYS A 260 -4.87 14.57 -2.43
CA LYS A 260 -3.42 14.72 -2.66
C LYS A 260 -3.05 14.88 -4.14
N THR A 261 -4.03 14.78 -5.07
CA THR A 261 -3.75 15.06 -6.46
C THR A 261 -3.41 16.55 -6.61
N GLN A 262 -2.15 16.85 -6.89
CA GLN A 262 -1.76 18.14 -7.44
C GLN A 262 -2.78 18.53 -8.51
N LYS A 263 -3.23 19.78 -8.52
CA LYS A 263 -4.12 20.30 -9.58
C LYS A 263 -3.58 19.80 -10.91
N TRP A 264 -4.35 18.96 -11.57
CA TRP A 264 -3.99 18.44 -12.88
C TRP A 264 -3.94 19.60 -13.89
N GLU A 265 -2.76 19.87 -14.40
CA GLU A 265 -2.51 20.98 -15.34
C GLU A 265 -2.65 20.53 -16.80
N GLY A 266 -3.33 19.42 -17.05
CA GLY A 266 -3.65 18.93 -18.40
C GLY A 266 -2.55 18.10 -19.07
N HIS A 267 -1.45 17.76 -18.36
CA HIS A 267 -0.38 16.93 -18.91
C HIS A 267 -0.28 15.55 -18.24
N VAL A 268 0.18 14.58 -19.02
CA VAL A 268 0.48 13.25 -18.53
C VAL A 268 1.90 13.25 -17.95
N ARG A 269 2.06 12.68 -16.74
CA ARG A 269 3.36 12.45 -16.12
C ARG A 269 3.69 10.97 -16.19
N VAL A 270 4.90 10.65 -16.61
CA VAL A 270 5.46 9.30 -16.57
C VAL A 270 6.72 9.34 -15.71
N SER A 271 6.82 8.41 -14.76
CA SER A 271 7.93 8.33 -13.81
C SER A 271 8.42 6.90 -13.69
N GLU A 272 9.73 6.70 -13.69
CA GLU A 272 10.31 5.39 -13.36
C GLU A 272 9.93 4.97 -11.95
N THR A 273 9.64 3.67 -11.78
CA THR A 273 9.30 3.12 -10.45
C THR A 273 10.55 2.67 -9.68
N GLY A 274 11.65 2.43 -10.38
CA GLY A 274 12.87 1.83 -9.81
C GLY A 274 12.76 0.33 -9.51
N ALA A 275 11.60 -0.28 -9.66
CA ALA A 275 11.39 -1.70 -9.37
C ALA A 275 11.83 -2.62 -10.52
N SER A 276 11.89 -2.12 -11.75
CA SER A 276 12.47 -2.80 -12.92
C SER A 276 12.94 -1.79 -13.96
N LYS A 277 13.69 -2.29 -14.94
CA LYS A 277 14.33 -1.46 -15.98
C LYS A 277 13.33 -0.64 -16.83
N PHE A 278 12.13 -1.17 -17.09
CA PHE A 278 11.17 -0.58 -18.03
C PHE A 278 9.84 -0.17 -17.36
N GLN A 279 9.70 -0.47 -16.07
CA GLN A 279 8.46 -0.21 -15.37
C GLN A 279 8.30 1.27 -15.04
N ASN A 280 7.18 1.85 -15.47
CA ASN A 280 6.84 3.24 -15.26
C ASN A 280 5.45 3.38 -14.62
N TRP A 281 5.31 4.38 -13.77
CA TRP A 281 4.00 4.87 -13.33
C TRP A 281 3.54 5.99 -14.25
N VAL A 282 2.35 5.83 -14.82
CA VAL A 282 1.70 6.83 -15.68
C VAL A 282 0.56 7.47 -14.91
N GLN A 283 0.60 8.81 -14.79
CA GLN A 283 -0.45 9.61 -14.16
C GLN A 283 -1.08 10.52 -15.21
N ALA A 284 -2.37 10.34 -15.49
CA ALA A 284 -3.16 11.14 -16.42
C ALA A 284 -4.39 11.71 -15.68
N GLY A 285 -4.27 12.91 -15.16
CA GLY A 285 -5.28 13.48 -14.26
C GLY A 285 -5.47 12.63 -12.99
N PRO A 286 -6.71 12.26 -12.61
CA PRO A 286 -6.96 11.40 -11.46
C PRO A 286 -6.64 9.91 -11.74
N HIS A 287 -6.34 9.54 -12.99
CA HIS A 287 -6.12 8.16 -13.41
C HIS A 287 -4.64 7.80 -13.37
N GLY A 288 -4.31 6.70 -12.73
CA GLY A 288 -2.95 6.18 -12.68
C GLY A 288 -2.89 4.71 -13.04
N PHE A 289 -1.86 4.30 -13.77
CA PHE A 289 -1.63 2.91 -14.15
C PHE A 289 -0.13 2.66 -14.42
N MET A 290 0.23 1.38 -14.47
CA MET A 290 1.59 0.96 -14.83
C MET A 290 1.73 0.86 -16.33
N ALA A 291 2.88 1.29 -16.87
CA ALA A 291 3.35 0.95 -18.20
C ALA A 291 4.66 0.16 -18.09
N ASP A 292 4.83 -0.87 -18.93
CA ASP A 292 6.00 -1.75 -18.87
C ASP A 292 6.21 -2.43 -20.22
N GLU A 293 7.32 -3.16 -20.36
CA GLU A 293 7.58 -4.02 -21.50
C GLU A 293 7.30 -5.51 -21.16
N PRO A 294 7.06 -6.37 -22.15
CA PRO A 294 6.93 -7.81 -21.96
C PRO A 294 8.21 -8.44 -21.40
N LYS A 295 8.08 -9.57 -20.72
CA LYS A 295 9.22 -10.34 -20.19
C LYS A 295 10.23 -10.72 -21.28
N SER A 296 9.75 -10.98 -22.51
CA SER A 296 10.58 -11.27 -23.68
C SER A 296 11.54 -10.14 -24.06
N TYR A 297 11.21 -8.89 -23.68
CA TYR A 297 12.05 -7.69 -23.87
C TYR A 297 12.77 -7.23 -22.60
N GLY A 298 12.71 -8.06 -21.53
CA GLY A 298 13.35 -7.76 -20.24
C GLY A 298 12.52 -6.86 -19.30
N GLY A 299 11.24 -6.67 -19.59
CA GLY A 299 10.25 -6.05 -18.71
C GLY A 299 9.70 -7.04 -17.69
N THR A 300 8.72 -6.59 -16.90
CA THR A 300 8.01 -7.41 -15.91
C THR A 300 6.55 -7.66 -16.25
N GLU A 301 6.08 -7.15 -17.40
CA GLU A 301 4.70 -7.33 -17.91
C GLU A 301 3.63 -6.85 -16.91
N THR A 302 3.88 -5.71 -16.26
CA THR A 302 3.06 -5.18 -15.18
C THR A 302 2.04 -4.14 -15.63
N GLY A 303 2.14 -3.75 -16.91
CA GLY A 303 1.25 -2.80 -17.55
C GLY A 303 1.34 -2.90 -19.08
N PRO A 304 0.50 -2.13 -19.82
CA PRO A 304 0.56 -2.07 -21.28
C PRO A 304 1.91 -1.48 -21.74
N THR A 305 2.37 -1.92 -22.92
CA THR A 305 3.53 -1.34 -23.57
C THR A 305 3.21 0.07 -24.11
N PRO A 306 4.21 0.90 -24.41
CA PRO A 306 3.98 2.20 -25.06
C PRO A 306 3.16 2.12 -26.35
N TYR A 307 3.38 1.08 -27.18
CA TYR A 307 2.59 0.88 -28.40
C TYR A 307 1.17 0.40 -28.14
N ASN A 308 0.95 -0.39 -27.06
CA ASN A 308 -0.40 -0.74 -26.62
C ASN A 308 -1.18 0.51 -26.18
N LEU A 309 -0.52 1.49 -25.58
CA LEU A 309 -1.15 2.76 -25.19
C LEU A 309 -1.53 3.59 -26.41
N LEU A 310 -0.71 3.61 -27.47
CA LEU A 310 -1.05 4.26 -28.74
C LEU A 310 -2.25 3.57 -29.42
N ALA A 311 -2.23 2.24 -29.46
CA ALA A 311 -3.34 1.43 -30.00
C ALA A 311 -4.63 1.66 -29.21
N ALA A 312 -4.56 1.68 -27.88
CA ALA A 312 -5.70 1.98 -27.01
C ALA A 312 -6.25 3.40 -27.23
N ALA A 313 -5.38 4.39 -27.41
CA ALA A 313 -5.79 5.77 -27.73
C ALA A 313 -6.53 5.84 -29.06
N LEU A 314 -6.05 5.16 -30.10
CA LEU A 314 -6.69 5.09 -31.41
C LEU A 314 -8.06 4.39 -31.29
N GLY A 315 -8.13 3.24 -30.63
CA GLY A 315 -9.36 2.48 -30.44
C GLY A 315 -10.42 3.25 -29.68
N ALA A 316 -10.03 3.84 -28.54
CA ALA A 316 -10.94 4.66 -27.70
C ALA A 316 -11.47 5.89 -28.46
N CYS A 317 -10.59 6.62 -29.14
CA CYS A 317 -10.99 7.80 -29.91
C CYS A 317 -11.91 7.42 -31.08
N THR A 318 -11.66 6.31 -31.76
CA THR A 318 -12.55 5.78 -32.81
C THR A 318 -13.94 5.47 -32.27
N ASN A 319 -14.01 4.72 -31.18
CA ASN A 319 -15.27 4.36 -30.52
C ASN A 319 -16.08 5.61 -30.14
N MET A 320 -15.45 6.57 -29.48
CA MET A 320 -16.08 7.84 -29.09
C MET A 320 -16.54 8.65 -30.29
N THR A 321 -15.76 8.68 -31.38
CA THR A 321 -16.13 9.38 -32.62
C THR A 321 -17.36 8.79 -33.25
N LEU A 322 -17.44 7.46 -33.39
CA LEU A 322 -18.59 6.75 -33.93
C LEU A 322 -19.85 6.95 -33.06
N ARG A 323 -19.72 6.82 -31.74
CA ARG A 323 -20.83 7.03 -30.80
C ARG A 323 -21.36 8.46 -30.87
N ASN A 324 -20.45 9.44 -30.89
CA ASN A 324 -20.85 10.85 -31.01
C ASN A 324 -21.58 11.13 -32.33
N TYR A 325 -21.06 10.60 -33.45
CA TYR A 325 -21.72 10.75 -34.76
C TYR A 325 -23.13 10.13 -34.76
N ALA A 326 -23.25 8.90 -34.24
CA ALA A 326 -24.56 8.22 -34.15
C ALA A 326 -25.55 9.03 -33.30
N SER A 327 -25.12 9.56 -32.17
CA SER A 327 -25.93 10.39 -31.29
C SER A 327 -26.38 11.69 -32.01
N LEU A 328 -25.48 12.41 -32.66
CA LEU A 328 -25.77 13.64 -33.38
C LEU A 328 -26.74 13.45 -34.56
N LYS A 329 -26.75 12.26 -35.15
CA LYS A 329 -27.60 11.91 -36.30
C LYS A 329 -28.86 11.13 -35.90
N ASN A 330 -29.05 10.89 -34.57
CA ASN A 330 -30.16 10.08 -34.04
C ASN A 330 -30.20 8.67 -34.66
N ILE A 331 -29.01 8.06 -34.89
CA ILE A 331 -28.89 6.71 -35.43
C ILE A 331 -28.76 5.76 -34.24
N GLU A 332 -29.69 4.82 -34.14
CA GLU A 332 -29.62 3.76 -33.13
C GLU A 332 -28.61 2.69 -33.57
N ILE A 333 -27.50 2.55 -32.82
CA ILE A 333 -26.49 1.50 -33.01
C ILE A 333 -26.19 0.80 -31.67
N GLY A 334 -25.94 -0.48 -31.75
CA GLY A 334 -25.57 -1.27 -30.57
C GLY A 334 -24.20 -0.94 -29.99
N GLN A 335 -23.65 -1.86 -29.23
CA GLN A 335 -22.29 -1.74 -28.66
C GLN A 335 -21.25 -1.72 -29.80
N ILE A 336 -20.29 -0.81 -29.67
CA ILE A 336 -19.16 -0.68 -30.60
C ILE A 336 -17.95 -1.32 -29.93
N ASN A 337 -17.31 -2.28 -30.60
CA ASN A 337 -16.01 -2.85 -30.22
C ASN A 337 -14.99 -2.44 -31.27
N VAL A 338 -13.81 -2.00 -30.82
CA VAL A 338 -12.70 -1.59 -31.68
C VAL A 338 -11.47 -2.35 -31.24
N GLU A 339 -10.95 -3.22 -32.07
CA GLU A 339 -9.68 -3.89 -31.90
C GLU A 339 -8.61 -3.17 -32.70
N VAL A 340 -7.44 -2.96 -32.11
CA VAL A 340 -6.31 -2.32 -32.80
C VAL A 340 -5.06 -3.16 -32.57
N GLU A 341 -4.45 -3.60 -33.65
CA GLU A 341 -3.20 -4.34 -33.65
C GLU A 341 -2.07 -3.45 -34.19
N TYR A 342 -0.93 -3.45 -33.49
CA TYR A 342 0.27 -2.75 -33.94
C TYR A 342 1.30 -3.74 -34.45
N SER A 343 1.89 -3.44 -35.61
CA SER A 343 2.98 -4.21 -36.20
C SER A 343 3.96 -3.30 -36.96
N LYS A 344 5.13 -3.84 -37.26
CA LYS A 344 6.07 -3.24 -38.25
C LYS A 344 6.08 -4.06 -39.50
N ILE A 345 5.64 -3.47 -40.59
CA ILE A 345 5.66 -4.12 -41.91
C ILE A 345 6.75 -3.52 -42.81
N HIS A 346 7.21 -4.27 -43.82
CA HIS A 346 8.04 -3.70 -44.85
C HIS A 346 7.21 -2.78 -45.76
N MET A 347 7.81 -1.70 -46.22
CA MET A 347 7.13 -0.71 -47.05
C MET A 347 6.62 -1.31 -48.38
N GLU A 348 7.32 -2.34 -48.87
CA GLU A 348 6.96 -3.10 -50.07
C GLU A 348 5.62 -3.89 -49.89
N ASP A 349 5.24 -4.19 -48.64
CA ASP A 349 4.01 -4.92 -48.30
C ASP A 349 2.82 -3.98 -48.03
N CYS A 350 3.04 -2.66 -48.04
CA CYS A 350 2.00 -1.66 -47.83
C CYS A 350 1.31 -1.31 -49.15
N SER A 351 0.03 -1.64 -49.27
CA SER A 351 -0.76 -1.39 -50.48
C SER A 351 -1.11 0.07 -50.72
N GLU A 352 -1.03 0.92 -49.69
CA GLU A 352 -1.47 2.32 -49.72
C GLU A 352 -0.31 3.33 -49.56
N CYS A 353 0.94 2.83 -49.44
CA CYS A 353 2.10 3.68 -49.19
C CYS A 353 2.79 4.08 -50.51
N GLU A 354 3.26 5.32 -50.60
CA GLU A 354 4.10 5.75 -51.76
C GLU A 354 5.45 5.01 -51.76
N GLN A 355 5.75 4.29 -52.79
CA GLN A 355 6.89 3.34 -52.93
C GLN A 355 8.28 3.99 -52.93
N SER A 356 8.46 5.21 -52.42
CA SER A 356 9.70 5.96 -52.55
C SER A 356 10.79 5.69 -51.50
N ASN A 357 10.48 4.96 -50.38
CA ASN A 357 11.43 4.71 -49.31
C ASN A 357 11.60 3.20 -49.02
N LYS A 358 12.85 2.71 -48.94
CA LYS A 358 13.16 1.36 -48.45
C LYS A 358 13.18 1.37 -46.91
N GLY A 359 12.39 0.51 -46.24
CA GLY A 359 12.39 0.40 -44.79
C GLY A 359 11.14 -0.28 -44.22
N LYS A 360 11.05 -0.27 -42.91
CA LYS A 360 9.85 -0.73 -42.16
C LYS A 360 9.05 0.50 -41.76
N ILE A 361 7.72 0.34 -41.84
CA ILE A 361 6.76 1.35 -41.34
C ILE A 361 5.96 0.78 -40.18
N ASP A 362 5.50 1.67 -39.32
CA ASP A 362 4.59 1.32 -38.23
C ASP A 362 3.16 1.24 -38.78
N GLN A 363 2.50 0.10 -38.54
CA GLN A 363 1.13 -0.15 -38.96
C GLN A 363 0.21 -0.36 -37.75
N PHE A 364 -0.93 0.30 -37.77
CA PHE A 364 -2.04 0.05 -36.85
C PHE A 364 -3.23 -0.49 -37.64
N GLU A 365 -3.50 -1.78 -37.52
CA GLU A 365 -4.68 -2.39 -38.12
C GLU A 365 -5.87 -2.26 -37.14
N ARG A 366 -6.98 -1.70 -37.62
CA ARG A 366 -8.16 -1.41 -36.83
C ARG A 366 -9.37 -2.18 -37.35
N ARG A 367 -9.96 -3.04 -36.50
CA ARG A 367 -11.19 -3.80 -36.79
C ARG A 367 -12.32 -3.27 -35.90
N ILE A 368 -13.47 -2.97 -36.55
CA ILE A 368 -14.62 -2.36 -35.88
C ILE A 368 -15.81 -3.32 -36.00
N GLU A 369 -16.38 -3.68 -34.88
CA GLU A 369 -17.63 -4.44 -34.78
C GLU A 369 -18.73 -3.57 -34.15
N ILE A 370 -19.90 -3.53 -34.76
CA ILE A 370 -21.06 -2.83 -34.20
C ILE A 370 -22.21 -3.83 -34.06
N LYS A 371 -22.57 -4.15 -32.81
CA LYS A 371 -23.61 -5.15 -32.54
C LYS A 371 -24.96 -4.75 -33.12
N GLY A 372 -25.56 -5.68 -33.86
CA GLY A 372 -26.90 -5.51 -34.41
C GLY A 372 -26.97 -4.65 -35.68
N LEU A 373 -25.83 -4.14 -36.17
CA LEU A 373 -25.77 -3.42 -37.45
C LEU A 373 -25.91 -4.42 -38.61
N ARG A 374 -26.95 -4.21 -39.44
CA ARG A 374 -27.23 -5.05 -40.62
C ARG A 374 -27.27 -4.25 -41.93
N ASP A 375 -27.26 -2.94 -41.83
CA ASP A 375 -27.31 -2.00 -42.95
C ASP A 375 -25.89 -1.76 -43.46
N ALA A 376 -25.57 -2.31 -44.64
CA ALA A 376 -24.23 -2.21 -45.26
C ALA A 376 -23.87 -0.80 -45.69
N GLU A 377 -24.87 0.03 -46.08
CA GLU A 377 -24.59 1.43 -46.45
C GLU A 377 -24.23 2.25 -45.21
N LEU A 378 -24.96 2.04 -44.10
CA LEU A 378 -24.64 2.64 -42.83
C LEU A 378 -23.27 2.17 -42.29
N GLU A 379 -22.95 0.91 -42.46
CA GLU A 379 -21.63 0.36 -42.09
C GLU A 379 -20.50 1.06 -42.81
N GLN A 380 -20.56 1.17 -44.15
CA GLN A 380 -19.56 1.89 -44.93
C GLN A 380 -19.44 3.36 -44.51
N LYS A 381 -20.53 4.00 -44.21
CA LYS A 381 -20.57 5.38 -43.76
C LYS A 381 -19.88 5.51 -42.39
N LEU A 382 -20.16 4.61 -41.43
CA LEU A 382 -19.53 4.61 -40.12
C LEU A 382 -18.01 4.33 -40.22
N LEU A 383 -17.55 3.46 -41.10
CA LEU A 383 -16.14 3.25 -41.37
C LEU A 383 -15.48 4.58 -41.84
N SER A 384 -16.08 5.31 -42.78
CA SER A 384 -15.57 6.61 -43.23
C SER A 384 -15.55 7.68 -42.13
N ILE A 385 -16.41 7.57 -41.13
CA ILE A 385 -16.42 8.43 -39.94
C ILE A 385 -15.29 8.04 -38.97
N ALA A 386 -15.00 6.74 -38.84
CA ALA A 386 -13.88 6.27 -38.01
C ALA A 386 -12.53 6.87 -38.42
N ASP A 387 -12.29 7.11 -39.72
CA ASP A 387 -11.10 7.74 -40.25
C ASP A 387 -10.99 9.25 -39.91
N ARG A 388 -12.07 9.84 -39.46
CA ARG A 388 -12.08 11.23 -38.99
C ARG A 388 -11.74 11.39 -37.51
N CYS A 389 -11.40 10.30 -36.83
CA CYS A 389 -10.98 10.32 -35.44
C CYS A 389 -9.72 11.23 -35.27
N PRO A 390 -9.71 12.16 -34.31
CA PRO A 390 -8.55 13.06 -34.12
C PRO A 390 -7.22 12.31 -33.90
N VAL A 391 -7.21 11.19 -33.14
CA VAL A 391 -6.00 10.40 -32.92
C VAL A 391 -5.53 9.75 -34.22
N HIS A 392 -6.43 9.22 -35.05
CA HIS A 392 -6.10 8.71 -36.37
C HIS A 392 -5.36 9.76 -37.21
N LYS A 393 -5.94 10.97 -37.30
CA LYS A 393 -5.30 12.08 -38.03
C LYS A 393 -3.94 12.49 -37.46
N THR A 394 -3.75 12.38 -36.14
CA THR A 394 -2.46 12.66 -35.50
C THR A 394 -1.42 11.61 -35.86
N LEU A 395 -1.81 10.34 -35.96
CA LEU A 395 -0.91 9.23 -36.32
C LEU A 395 -0.53 9.25 -37.81
N GLU A 396 -1.44 9.69 -38.71
CA GLU A 396 -1.16 9.84 -40.14
C GLU A 396 -0.30 11.07 -40.47
N ASN A 397 -0.43 12.14 -39.70
CA ASN A 397 0.30 13.38 -39.93
C ASN A 397 1.58 13.43 -39.08
N GLN A 398 2.55 14.23 -39.57
CA GLN A 398 3.77 14.50 -38.80
C GLN A 398 3.44 15.32 -37.56
N ALA A 399 3.59 14.72 -36.37
CA ALA A 399 3.48 15.42 -35.10
C ALA A 399 4.81 16.20 -34.83
N HIS A 400 4.70 17.45 -34.41
CA HIS A 400 5.86 18.21 -33.96
C HIS A 400 6.13 17.94 -32.49
N ILE A 401 7.29 17.34 -32.19
CA ILE A 401 7.71 17.00 -30.82
C ILE A 401 8.78 17.99 -30.36
N VAL A 402 8.52 18.69 -29.27
CA VAL A 402 9.48 19.61 -28.63
C VAL A 402 9.98 18.98 -27.35
N THR A 403 11.30 18.87 -27.20
CA THR A 403 11.94 18.31 -26.01
C THR A 403 12.70 19.39 -25.25
N SER A 404 12.50 19.47 -23.94
CA SER A 404 13.24 20.36 -23.04
C SER A 404 13.51 19.69 -21.70
N THR A 405 14.54 20.18 -20.99
CA THR A 405 14.81 19.73 -19.62
C THR A 405 14.09 20.62 -18.62
N LYS A 406 13.46 20.02 -17.58
CA LYS A 406 12.93 20.78 -16.45
C LYS A 406 14.09 21.27 -15.60
N LYS A 407 14.25 22.59 -15.41
CA LYS A 407 15.29 23.13 -14.51
C LYS A 407 15.05 22.56 -13.11
N ARG A 408 16.11 22.07 -12.47
CA ARG A 408 16.09 21.73 -11.04
C ARG A 408 15.87 23.04 -10.28
N THR A 409 14.77 23.12 -9.55
CA THR A 409 14.53 24.16 -8.53
C THR A 409 15.23 23.74 -7.25
#